data_313f4e2209bb1516b8d709e90994d995
#
_entry.id   313f4e2209bb1516b8d709e90994d995
#
_cell.length_a   1.000
_cell.length_b   1.000
_cell.length_c   1.000
_cell.angle_alpha   90.00
_cell.angle_beta   90.00
_cell.angle_gamma   90.00
#
_symmetry.space_group_name_H-M   'P 1'
#
loop_
_entity.id
_entity.type
_entity.pdbx_description
1 polymer ?
#
loop_
_entity_poly.entity_id
_entity_poly.type
_entity_poly.pdbx_seq_one_letter_code
_entity_poly.pdbx_strand_id
1 'polypeptide(L)'
;KRKKMNCEEVKEKINIRTVLESFNLFPVKENRKTAFYFALGREEKVPSLSVDFVKNKAFDFGTGKSYDVISIVQQMNQCSVSEALKYLEKFDFSVQNEFHNEELMQKKEYEILKVRKIQHPALIQYLKSRKVYEQKELVKEVEYELNGKKYFGIRFFNNSGGVEIRNKYSKICLGKKDVTMVENQSSEICIFEGFFDYLTFRNLEKKENLSSDYLILNSTAMLFKIEEMLKKYAKISLLFDNDSNGEFAKSKIQTQYNNV
;
A
#
# COMPACT_ATOMS: atom_id res chain seq x y z
N LYS A 1 12.93 -29.09 -2.26
CA LYS A 1 13.70 -28.19 -1.34
C LYS A 1 13.61 -26.79 -1.93
N ARG A 2 12.96 -25.84 -1.25
CA ARG A 2 12.90 -24.44 -1.67
C ARG A 2 14.30 -23.83 -1.63
N LYS A 3 14.70 -23.16 -2.71
CA LYS A 3 15.91 -22.34 -2.74
C LYS A 3 15.62 -21.07 -1.93
N LYS A 4 16.25 -20.89 -0.77
CA LYS A 4 16.18 -19.64 -0.01
C LYS A 4 16.84 -18.53 -0.83
N MET A 5 16.19 -17.38 -0.94
CA MET A 5 16.81 -16.21 -1.54
C MET A 5 18.03 -15.78 -0.72
N ASN A 6 19.11 -15.46 -1.39
CA ASN A 6 20.27 -14.83 -0.76
C ASN A 6 20.08 -13.30 -0.65
N CYS A 7 20.97 -12.63 0.08
CA CYS A 7 20.89 -11.19 0.31
C CYS A 7 20.89 -10.36 -0.99
N GLU A 8 21.65 -10.75 -2.00
CA GLU A 8 21.75 -10.02 -3.27
C GLU A 8 20.46 -10.18 -4.09
N GLU A 9 19.94 -11.40 -4.21
CA GLU A 9 18.66 -11.66 -4.87
C GLU A 9 17.51 -10.85 -4.26
N VAL A 10 17.49 -10.71 -2.93
CA VAL A 10 16.49 -9.93 -2.21
C VAL A 10 16.59 -8.44 -2.53
N LYS A 11 17.82 -7.88 -2.52
CA LYS A 11 18.06 -6.46 -2.82
C LYS A 11 17.71 -6.09 -4.26
N GLU A 12 17.87 -7.01 -5.21
CA GLU A 12 17.54 -6.80 -6.61
C GLU A 12 16.04 -6.94 -6.90
N LYS A 13 15.38 -7.92 -6.27
CA LYS A 13 14.01 -8.31 -6.60
C LYS A 13 12.94 -7.56 -5.80
N ILE A 14 13.27 -7.05 -4.61
CA ILE A 14 12.29 -6.44 -3.71
C ILE A 14 12.45 -4.91 -3.70
N ASN A 15 11.37 -4.21 -4.02
CA ASN A 15 11.36 -2.75 -4.05
C ASN A 15 11.32 -2.17 -2.63
N ILE A 16 12.20 -1.20 -2.35
CA ILE A 16 12.31 -0.53 -1.05
C ILE A 16 11.01 0.19 -0.65
N ARG A 17 10.28 0.76 -1.62
CA ARG A 17 8.98 1.38 -1.37
C ARG A 17 7.97 0.37 -0.83
N THR A 18 7.88 -0.80 -1.47
CA THR A 18 6.99 -1.89 -1.03
C THR A 18 7.29 -2.31 0.41
N VAL A 19 8.57 -2.39 0.77
CA VAL A 19 8.98 -2.71 2.14
C VAL A 19 8.56 -1.60 3.11
N LEU A 20 8.81 -0.34 2.79
CA LEU A 20 8.40 0.79 3.64
C LEU A 20 6.89 0.85 3.82
N GLU A 21 6.12 0.67 2.75
CA GLU A 21 4.66 0.62 2.81
C GLU A 21 4.13 -0.54 3.65
N SER A 22 4.84 -1.68 3.69
CA SER A 22 4.46 -2.82 4.54
C SER A 22 4.53 -2.49 6.04
N PHE A 23 5.33 -1.48 6.40
CA PHE A 23 5.41 -0.92 7.76
C PHE A 23 4.53 0.33 7.94
N ASN A 24 3.61 0.62 7.01
CA ASN A 24 2.80 1.85 7.03
C ASN A 24 3.62 3.14 6.98
N LEU A 25 4.78 3.10 6.34
CA LEU A 25 5.62 4.26 6.10
C LEU A 25 5.34 4.76 4.67
N PHE A 26 4.86 5.99 4.57
CA PHE A 26 4.54 6.64 3.30
C PHE A 26 5.34 7.92 3.14
N PRO A 27 5.68 8.32 1.90
CA PRO A 27 6.47 9.52 1.68
C PRO A 27 5.70 10.78 2.08
N VAL A 28 6.42 11.73 2.66
CA VAL A 28 5.91 13.09 2.92
C VAL A 28 5.98 13.94 1.65
N LYS A 29 7.03 13.71 0.85
CA LYS A 29 7.26 14.34 -0.44
C LYS A 29 7.95 13.34 -1.36
N GLU A 30 7.52 13.26 -2.61
CA GLU A 30 8.11 12.35 -3.60
C GLU A 30 8.12 12.90 -5.01
N ASN A 31 8.98 12.33 -5.84
CA ASN A 31 8.99 12.43 -7.29
C ASN A 31 9.21 11.02 -7.88
N ARG A 32 9.32 10.90 -9.21
CA ARG A 32 9.50 9.59 -9.87
C ARG A 32 10.73 8.78 -9.43
N LYS A 33 11.78 9.43 -8.92
CA LYS A 33 13.07 8.78 -8.60
C LYS A 33 13.36 8.74 -7.11
N THR A 34 12.88 9.72 -6.36
CA THR A 34 13.25 9.91 -4.95
C THR A 34 12.06 10.32 -4.10
N ALA A 35 12.12 9.99 -2.81
CA ALA A 35 11.13 10.42 -1.83
C ALA A 35 11.76 10.74 -0.48
N PHE A 36 11.09 11.56 0.31
CA PHE A 36 11.42 11.85 1.71
C PHE A 36 10.39 11.25 2.64
N TYR A 37 10.85 10.50 3.60
CA TYR A 37 10.08 9.85 4.67
C TYR A 37 10.53 10.38 6.02
N PHE A 38 9.69 10.22 7.04
CA PHE A 38 10.15 10.33 8.41
C PHE A 38 11.09 9.19 8.76
N ALA A 39 12.00 9.43 9.71
CA ALA A 39 13.01 8.47 10.12
C ALA A 39 12.45 7.15 10.64
N LEU A 40 13.23 6.08 10.47
CA LEU A 40 12.90 4.76 11.00
C LEU A 40 13.15 4.72 12.51
N GLY A 41 12.08 4.57 13.29
CA GLY A 41 12.19 4.30 14.74
C GLY A 41 12.48 5.51 15.63
N ARG A 42 12.33 6.76 15.13
CA ARG A 42 12.35 7.96 15.96
C ARG A 42 11.27 8.96 15.52
N GLU A 43 10.80 9.76 16.48
CA GLU A 43 9.92 10.89 16.15
C GLU A 43 10.76 12.09 15.68
N GLU A 44 10.31 12.73 14.59
CA GLU A 44 10.92 13.95 14.07
C GLU A 44 9.85 14.85 13.42
N LYS A 45 10.14 16.16 13.35
CA LYS A 45 9.21 17.14 12.75
C LYS A 45 9.44 17.35 11.25
N VAL A 46 10.63 17.06 10.77
CA VAL A 46 11.06 17.25 9.39
C VAL A 46 11.52 15.91 8.85
N PRO A 47 11.01 15.45 7.69
CA PRO A 47 11.42 14.16 7.14
C PRO A 47 12.90 14.17 6.75
N SER A 48 13.64 13.21 7.26
CA SER A 48 15.11 13.11 7.09
C SER A 48 15.57 11.85 6.36
N LEU A 49 14.69 10.85 6.15
CA LEU A 49 15.01 9.65 5.41
C LEU A 49 14.78 9.88 3.90
N SER A 50 15.85 10.04 3.14
CA SER A 50 15.80 10.13 1.67
C SER A 50 15.85 8.74 1.06
N VAL A 51 14.89 8.41 0.20
CA VAL A 51 14.82 7.13 -0.51
C VAL A 51 15.07 7.36 -2.00
N ASP A 52 16.01 6.63 -2.57
CA ASP A 52 16.30 6.59 -4.01
C ASP A 52 15.71 5.27 -4.57
N PHE A 53 14.63 5.38 -5.31
CA PHE A 53 13.91 4.23 -5.88
C PHE A 53 14.69 3.55 -7.02
N VAL A 54 15.55 4.29 -7.72
CA VAL A 54 16.40 3.76 -8.81
C VAL A 54 17.52 2.89 -8.24
N LYS A 55 18.16 3.38 -7.17
CA LYS A 55 19.23 2.64 -6.47
C LYS A 55 18.70 1.61 -5.49
N ASN A 56 17.40 1.63 -5.21
CA ASN A 56 16.74 0.79 -4.21
C ASN A 56 17.37 0.92 -2.81
N LYS A 57 17.73 2.15 -2.40
CA LYS A 57 18.42 2.48 -1.14
C LYS A 57 17.81 3.70 -0.48
N ALA A 58 18.01 3.79 0.84
CA ALA A 58 17.66 4.97 1.60
C ALA A 58 18.88 5.50 2.38
N PHE A 59 18.87 6.80 2.67
CA PHE A 59 19.87 7.48 3.47
C PHE A 59 19.16 8.37 4.51
N ASP A 60 19.48 8.18 5.77
CA ASP A 60 18.96 8.98 6.86
C ASP A 60 19.95 10.11 7.19
N PHE A 61 19.59 11.33 6.81
CA PHE A 61 20.40 12.52 7.06
C PHE A 61 20.54 12.85 8.56
N GLY A 62 19.62 12.40 9.41
CA GLY A 62 19.67 12.63 10.84
C GLY A 62 20.71 11.78 11.57
N THR A 63 20.98 10.57 11.07
CA THR A 63 21.94 9.61 11.66
C THR A 63 23.16 9.30 10.80
N GLY A 64 23.16 9.72 9.53
CA GLY A 64 24.19 9.38 8.56
C GLY A 64 24.19 7.92 8.11
N LYS A 65 23.11 7.16 8.42
CA LYS A 65 23.02 5.72 8.08
C LYS A 65 22.38 5.51 6.71
N SER A 66 22.94 4.54 5.96
CA SER A 66 22.34 4.01 4.74
C SER A 66 21.53 2.75 5.03
N TYR A 67 20.43 2.58 4.29
CA TYR A 67 19.57 1.42 4.40
C TYR A 67 19.29 0.81 3.02
N ASP A 68 19.21 -0.51 2.99
CA ASP A 68 18.60 -1.31 1.93
C ASP A 68 17.35 -2.02 2.47
N VAL A 69 16.69 -2.81 1.65
CA VAL A 69 15.45 -3.52 2.03
C VAL A 69 15.64 -4.43 3.25
N ILE A 70 16.82 -5.04 3.40
CA ILE A 70 17.11 -5.94 4.54
C ILE A 70 17.29 -5.13 5.81
N SER A 71 18.13 -4.10 5.78
CA SER A 71 18.42 -3.26 6.95
C SER A 71 17.20 -2.43 7.40
N ILE A 72 16.27 -2.08 6.50
CA ILE A 72 14.98 -1.50 6.88
C ILE A 72 14.18 -2.49 7.74
N VAL A 73 14.04 -3.75 7.29
CA VAL A 73 13.31 -4.76 8.05
C VAL A 73 13.97 -5.02 9.40
N GLN A 74 15.32 -5.11 9.44
CA GLN A 74 16.04 -5.25 10.70
C GLN A 74 15.79 -4.09 11.65
N GLN A 75 15.81 -2.85 11.16
CA GLN A 75 15.56 -1.65 11.96
C GLN A 75 14.13 -1.62 12.50
N MET A 76 13.14 -2.00 11.67
CA MET A 76 11.73 -1.95 12.04
C MET A 76 11.31 -3.08 12.99
N ASN A 77 11.83 -4.29 12.79
CA ASN A 77 11.46 -5.48 13.54
C ASN A 77 12.45 -5.84 14.64
N GLN A 78 13.56 -5.11 14.79
CA GLN A 78 14.64 -5.43 15.74
C GLN A 78 15.11 -6.90 15.62
N CYS A 79 15.35 -7.37 14.38
CA CYS A 79 15.56 -8.77 14.07
C CYS A 79 16.92 -9.04 13.38
N SER A 80 17.32 -10.30 13.32
CA SER A 80 18.51 -10.77 12.60
C SER A 80 18.34 -10.67 11.07
N VAL A 81 19.45 -10.75 10.33
CA VAL A 81 19.43 -10.83 8.85
C VAL A 81 18.59 -12.01 8.36
N SER A 82 18.69 -13.18 9.02
CA SER A 82 17.95 -14.38 8.64
C SER A 82 16.43 -14.18 8.77
N GLU A 83 15.98 -13.53 9.83
CA GLU A 83 14.57 -13.19 10.06
C GLU A 83 14.09 -12.12 9.09
N ALA A 84 14.94 -11.12 8.79
CA ALA A 84 14.64 -10.12 7.78
C ALA A 84 14.47 -10.73 6.37
N LEU A 85 15.34 -11.67 5.97
CA LEU A 85 15.20 -12.39 4.72
C LEU A 85 13.90 -13.20 4.67
N LYS A 86 13.57 -13.91 5.74
CA LYS A 86 12.29 -14.63 5.85
C LYS A 86 11.08 -13.69 5.75
N TYR A 87 11.15 -12.51 6.36
CA TYR A 87 10.11 -11.49 6.21
C TYR A 87 9.97 -11.01 4.77
N LEU A 88 11.09 -10.86 4.05
CA LEU A 88 11.13 -10.36 2.68
C LEU A 88 10.71 -11.40 1.63
N GLU A 89 10.79 -12.70 1.94
CA GLU A 89 10.32 -13.79 1.06
C GLU A 89 8.85 -13.62 0.65
N LYS A 90 8.01 -12.99 1.49
CA LYS A 90 6.60 -12.72 1.16
C LYS A 90 6.40 -11.75 -0.02
N PHE A 91 7.42 -10.98 -0.39
CA PHE A 91 7.39 -10.06 -1.52
C PHE A 91 7.98 -10.67 -2.79
N ASP A 92 8.47 -11.92 -2.73
CA ASP A 92 8.93 -12.65 -3.92
C ASP A 92 7.79 -13.46 -4.52
N PHE A 93 7.31 -13.02 -5.68
CA PHE A 93 6.26 -13.67 -6.45
C PHE A 93 6.64 -15.06 -6.99
N SER A 94 7.92 -15.43 -6.99
CA SER A 94 8.38 -16.75 -7.43
C SER A 94 8.16 -17.84 -6.38
N VAL A 95 7.72 -17.46 -5.16
CA VAL A 95 7.56 -18.37 -4.02
C VAL A 95 6.13 -18.27 -3.48
N GLN A 96 5.30 -19.26 -3.83
CA GLN A 96 4.00 -19.46 -3.18
C GLN A 96 4.22 -19.76 -1.69
N ASN A 97 3.88 -18.83 -0.83
CA ASN A 97 3.90 -19.04 0.61
C ASN A 97 2.62 -18.53 1.27
N GLU A 98 1.86 -19.46 1.80
CA GLU A 98 0.93 -19.19 2.89
C GLU A 98 1.72 -18.76 4.14
N PHE A 99 1.90 -17.47 4.33
CA PHE A 99 2.41 -16.94 5.60
C PHE A 99 1.30 -16.22 6.35
N HIS A 100 0.76 -16.93 7.32
CA HIS A 100 0.14 -16.34 8.48
C HIS A 100 1.24 -15.64 9.30
N ASN A 101 1.44 -14.35 9.10
CA ASN A 101 2.25 -13.52 9.98
C ASN A 101 1.33 -12.51 10.68
N GLU A 102 0.59 -12.99 11.67
CA GLU A 102 -0.23 -12.14 12.53
C GLU A 102 0.58 -11.46 13.66
N GLU A 103 1.85 -11.80 13.88
CA GLU A 103 2.52 -11.50 15.16
C GLU A 103 3.58 -10.38 15.15
N LEU A 104 3.91 -9.73 14.04
CA LEU A 104 5.03 -8.77 14.01
C LEU A 104 4.66 -7.30 13.76
N MET A 105 3.39 -6.94 13.72
CA MET A 105 3.01 -5.53 13.76
C MET A 105 2.90 -5.05 15.20
N GLN A 106 3.76 -4.10 15.60
CA GLN A 106 3.50 -3.30 16.80
C GLN A 106 2.04 -2.82 16.72
N LYS A 107 1.21 -3.27 17.67
CA LYS A 107 -0.18 -2.83 17.82
C LYS A 107 -0.15 -1.33 18.09
N LYS A 108 -0.30 -0.51 17.04
CA LYS A 108 -0.57 0.93 17.26
C LYS A 108 -1.88 1.02 18.00
N GLU A 109 -1.88 1.61 19.19
CA GLU A 109 -3.11 1.91 19.89
C GLU A 109 -3.89 2.95 19.10
N TYR A 110 -5.03 2.53 18.60
CA TYR A 110 -5.94 3.43 17.90
C TYR A 110 -7.38 3.17 18.33
N GLU A 111 -8.18 4.21 18.28
CA GLU A 111 -9.61 4.14 18.52
C GLU A 111 -10.37 4.87 17.41
N ILE A 112 -11.41 4.25 16.86
CA ILE A 112 -12.34 4.91 15.95
C ILE A 112 -13.40 5.62 16.77
N LEU A 113 -13.33 6.95 16.81
CA LEU A 113 -14.21 7.77 17.63
C LEU A 113 -15.58 7.98 16.95
N LYS A 114 -15.58 8.24 15.63
CA LYS A 114 -16.80 8.55 14.89
C LYS A 114 -16.67 8.21 13.41
N VAL A 115 -17.76 7.73 12.85
CA VAL A 115 -17.90 7.48 11.42
C VAL A 115 -19.20 8.07 10.92
N ARG A 116 -19.14 8.82 9.80
CA ARG A 116 -20.33 9.46 9.22
C ARG A 116 -20.16 9.67 7.71
N LYS A 117 -21.22 10.15 7.04
CA LYS A 117 -21.10 10.65 5.66
C LYS A 117 -20.13 11.83 5.61
N ILE A 118 -19.47 12.00 4.45
CA ILE A 118 -18.52 13.10 4.26
C ILE A 118 -19.25 14.45 4.42
N GLN A 119 -18.85 15.22 5.42
CA GLN A 119 -19.39 16.54 5.71
C GLN A 119 -18.35 17.57 6.15
N HIS A 120 -17.16 17.11 6.60
CA HIS A 120 -16.09 18.02 7.02
C HIS A 120 -15.57 18.83 5.81
N PRO A 121 -15.55 20.19 5.89
CA PRO A 121 -15.19 21.04 4.75
C PRO A 121 -13.83 20.72 4.12
N ALA A 122 -12.80 20.44 4.94
CA ALA A 122 -11.47 20.08 4.45
C ALA A 122 -11.46 18.77 3.66
N LEU A 123 -12.30 17.77 4.03
CA LEU A 123 -12.41 16.51 3.31
C LEU A 123 -13.20 16.68 2.01
N ILE A 124 -14.25 17.51 2.01
CA ILE A 124 -14.98 17.89 0.80
C ILE A 124 -14.04 18.59 -0.17
N GLN A 125 -13.25 19.57 0.31
CA GLN A 125 -12.28 20.26 -0.52
C GLN A 125 -11.21 19.32 -1.06
N TYR A 126 -10.75 18.37 -0.24
CA TYR A 126 -9.78 17.37 -0.66
C TYR A 126 -10.36 16.46 -1.76
N LEU A 127 -11.57 15.90 -1.60
CA LEU A 127 -12.23 15.11 -2.66
C LEU A 127 -12.41 15.91 -3.95
N LYS A 128 -12.80 17.20 -3.86
CA LYS A 128 -12.93 18.09 -5.02
C LYS A 128 -11.58 18.32 -5.70
N SER A 129 -10.52 18.55 -4.92
CA SER A 129 -9.17 18.73 -5.47
C SER A 129 -8.64 17.50 -6.18
N ARG A 130 -9.10 16.31 -5.76
CA ARG A 130 -8.79 15.02 -6.39
C ARG A 130 -9.78 14.64 -7.50
N LYS A 131 -10.78 15.49 -7.79
CA LYS A 131 -11.84 15.29 -8.81
C LYS A 131 -12.64 14.00 -8.61
N VAL A 132 -12.88 13.60 -7.36
CA VAL A 132 -13.62 12.38 -7.00
C VAL A 132 -14.79 12.65 -6.02
N TYR A 133 -15.21 13.88 -5.87
CA TYR A 133 -16.29 14.25 -4.95
C TYR A 133 -17.62 13.59 -5.30
N GLU A 134 -17.89 13.32 -6.55
CA GLU A 134 -19.08 12.64 -7.07
C GLU A 134 -19.21 11.23 -6.50
N GLN A 135 -18.09 10.60 -6.13
CA GLN A 135 -18.01 9.25 -5.56
C GLN A 135 -18.03 9.23 -4.01
N LYS A 136 -18.39 10.34 -3.36
CA LYS A 136 -18.40 10.49 -1.89
C LYS A 136 -19.23 9.45 -1.14
N GLU A 137 -20.24 8.86 -1.78
CA GLU A 137 -21.08 7.82 -1.15
C GLU A 137 -20.35 6.48 -0.99
N LEU A 138 -19.28 6.23 -1.78
CA LEU A 138 -18.43 5.03 -1.69
C LEU A 138 -17.47 5.08 -0.49
N VAL A 139 -17.31 6.23 0.14
CA VAL A 139 -16.39 6.46 1.27
C VAL A 139 -17.13 7.07 2.45
N LYS A 140 -16.48 7.09 3.60
CA LYS A 140 -17.01 7.74 4.81
C LYS A 140 -15.96 8.66 5.42
N GLU A 141 -16.42 9.63 6.20
CA GLU A 141 -15.59 10.41 7.10
C GLU A 141 -15.34 9.62 8.37
N VAL A 142 -14.11 9.62 8.86
CA VAL A 142 -13.73 9.01 10.13
C VAL A 142 -12.98 10.02 11.00
N GLU A 143 -13.35 10.08 12.27
CA GLU A 143 -12.56 10.67 13.35
C GLU A 143 -11.95 9.52 14.15
N TYR A 144 -10.66 9.58 14.42
CA TYR A 144 -9.94 8.53 15.14
C TYR A 144 -8.87 9.11 16.04
N GLU A 145 -8.53 8.37 17.07
CA GLU A 145 -7.40 8.66 17.93
C GLU A 145 -6.26 7.68 17.61
N LEU A 146 -5.04 8.18 17.55
CA LEU A 146 -3.85 7.39 17.33
C LEU A 146 -2.75 7.93 18.26
N ASN A 147 -2.25 7.08 19.15
CA ASN A 147 -1.24 7.45 20.15
C ASN A 147 -1.63 8.71 20.96
N GLY A 148 -2.89 8.80 21.42
CA GLY A 148 -3.40 9.92 22.22
C GLY A 148 -3.68 11.21 21.46
N LYS A 149 -3.57 11.21 20.12
CA LYS A 149 -3.86 12.39 19.27
C LYS A 149 -5.06 12.12 18.36
N LYS A 150 -5.94 13.10 18.23
CA LYS A 150 -7.14 13.01 17.38
C LYS A 150 -6.86 13.47 15.96
N TYR A 151 -7.38 12.69 15.02
CA TYR A 151 -7.24 12.91 13.60
C TYR A 151 -8.58 12.68 12.88
N PHE A 152 -8.66 13.10 11.63
CA PHE A 152 -9.79 12.80 10.77
C PHE A 152 -9.34 12.53 9.33
N GLY A 153 -10.14 11.78 8.60
CA GLY A 153 -9.84 11.45 7.20
C GLY A 153 -11.00 10.81 6.47
N ILE A 154 -10.76 10.49 5.22
CA ILE A 154 -11.65 9.72 4.37
C ILE A 154 -11.27 8.27 4.54
N ARG A 155 -12.23 7.43 4.94
CA ARG A 155 -12.02 6.00 5.15
C ARG A 155 -12.60 5.17 4.03
N PHE A 156 -11.91 4.06 3.76
CA PHE A 156 -12.31 2.96 2.91
C PHE A 156 -11.96 1.64 3.61
N PHE A 157 -12.83 0.63 3.53
CA PHE A 157 -12.57 -0.64 4.19
C PHE A 157 -11.79 -1.60 3.30
N ASN A 158 -10.93 -2.41 3.92
CA ASN A 158 -10.36 -3.58 3.28
C ASN A 158 -11.07 -4.88 3.69
N ASN A 159 -10.76 -5.99 3.04
CA ASN A 159 -11.42 -7.27 3.25
C ASN A 159 -11.23 -7.86 4.66
N SER A 160 -10.17 -7.48 5.37
CA SER A 160 -9.91 -7.90 6.75
C SER A 160 -10.50 -6.97 7.81
N GLY A 161 -11.36 -6.01 7.41
CA GLY A 161 -11.93 -5.02 8.33
C GLY A 161 -10.98 -3.90 8.72
N GLY A 162 -9.76 -3.87 8.18
CA GLY A 162 -8.85 -2.76 8.31
C GLY A 162 -9.40 -1.50 7.61
N VAL A 163 -8.96 -0.34 8.08
CA VAL A 163 -9.46 0.96 7.63
C VAL A 163 -8.36 1.72 6.92
N GLU A 164 -8.46 1.81 5.60
CA GLU A 164 -7.60 2.68 4.80
C GLU A 164 -8.06 4.13 4.96
N ILE A 165 -7.18 5.02 5.38
CA ILE A 165 -7.51 6.41 5.65
C ILE A 165 -6.63 7.34 4.81
N ARG A 166 -7.28 8.31 4.19
CA ARG A 166 -6.63 9.39 3.42
C ARG A 166 -7.14 10.76 3.84
N ASN A 167 -6.24 11.69 3.91
CA ASN A 167 -6.53 13.12 3.86
C ASN A 167 -5.44 13.83 3.05
N LYS A 168 -5.45 15.16 3.01
CA LYS A 168 -4.45 15.94 2.26
C LYS A 168 -3.00 15.66 2.70
N TYR A 169 -2.79 15.25 3.96
CA TYR A 169 -1.48 15.18 4.62
C TYR A 169 -1.02 13.76 4.93
N SER A 170 -1.92 12.78 4.89
CA SER A 170 -1.59 11.41 5.32
C SER A 170 -2.31 10.32 4.55
N LYS A 171 -1.61 9.20 4.42
CA LYS A 171 -2.12 7.88 4.01
C LYS A 171 -1.73 6.89 5.10
N ILE A 172 -2.71 6.29 5.75
CA ILE A 172 -2.48 5.27 6.79
C ILE A 172 -3.49 4.14 6.67
N CYS A 173 -3.14 2.98 7.22
CA CYS A 173 -4.07 1.88 7.47
C CYS A 173 -4.15 1.64 8.98
N LEU A 174 -5.35 1.64 9.54
CA LEU A 174 -5.61 1.23 10.91
C LEU A 174 -6.14 -0.21 10.90
N GLY A 175 -5.61 -1.02 11.81
CA GLY A 175 -5.91 -2.46 11.87
C GLY A 175 -5.14 -3.27 10.83
N LYS A 176 -5.69 -4.41 10.44
CA LYS A 176 -5.04 -5.36 9.54
C LYS A 176 -5.02 -4.83 8.11
N LYS A 177 -3.84 -4.82 7.50
CA LYS A 177 -3.67 -4.41 6.11
C LYS A 177 -4.15 -5.52 5.17
N ASP A 178 -4.97 -5.15 4.19
CA ASP A 178 -5.48 -6.09 3.20
C ASP A 178 -5.90 -5.38 1.91
N VAL A 179 -6.18 -6.17 0.88
CA VAL A 179 -6.84 -5.70 -0.34
C VAL A 179 -8.32 -5.41 -0.09
N THR A 180 -8.93 -4.63 -0.99
CA THR A 180 -10.39 -4.47 -1.03
C THR A 180 -10.93 -5.03 -2.32
N MET A 181 -11.90 -5.93 -2.23
CA MET A 181 -12.59 -6.52 -3.36
C MET A 181 -14.00 -5.96 -3.47
N VAL A 182 -14.39 -5.57 -4.68
CA VAL A 182 -15.77 -5.20 -5.03
C VAL A 182 -16.20 -6.16 -6.14
N GLU A 183 -17.04 -7.13 -5.79
CA GLU A 183 -17.48 -8.19 -6.70
C GLU A 183 -18.78 -7.78 -7.42
N ASN A 184 -18.74 -7.86 -8.74
CA ASN A 184 -19.89 -7.66 -9.64
C ASN A 184 -20.22 -8.93 -10.42
N GLN A 185 -19.65 -10.08 -10.01
CA GLN A 185 -19.81 -11.39 -10.65
C GLN A 185 -19.32 -11.41 -12.11
N SER A 186 -18.22 -10.70 -12.38
CA SER A 186 -17.63 -10.57 -13.70
C SER A 186 -16.51 -11.60 -13.94
N SER A 187 -16.33 -11.96 -15.20
CA SER A 187 -15.12 -12.70 -15.65
C SER A 187 -13.92 -11.79 -15.90
N GLU A 188 -14.09 -10.47 -15.79
CA GLU A 188 -13.03 -9.47 -15.95
C GLU A 188 -12.78 -8.75 -14.63
N ILE A 189 -11.53 -8.37 -14.38
CA ILE A 189 -11.14 -7.62 -13.18
C ILE A 189 -10.29 -6.41 -13.52
N CYS A 190 -10.57 -5.29 -12.85
CA CYS A 190 -9.71 -4.10 -12.83
C CYS A 190 -8.99 -3.98 -11.50
N ILE A 191 -7.67 -3.82 -11.53
CA ILE A 191 -6.83 -3.74 -10.34
C ILE A 191 -6.27 -2.33 -10.19
N PHE A 192 -6.43 -1.76 -9.00
CA PHE A 192 -6.00 -0.41 -8.63
C PHE A 192 -4.95 -0.45 -7.52
N GLU A 193 -4.02 0.49 -7.54
CA GLU A 193 -3.03 0.62 -6.46
C GLU A 193 -3.67 1.13 -5.17
N GLY A 194 -4.55 2.13 -5.26
CA GLY A 194 -5.23 2.72 -4.12
C GLY A 194 -6.69 3.05 -4.37
N PHE A 195 -7.44 3.29 -3.29
CA PHE A 195 -8.87 3.55 -3.42
C PHE A 195 -9.21 4.88 -4.11
N PHE A 196 -8.30 5.86 -4.15
CA PHE A 196 -8.50 7.09 -4.92
C PHE A 196 -8.45 6.85 -6.43
N ASP A 197 -7.64 5.90 -6.89
CA ASP A 197 -7.55 5.50 -8.29
C ASP A 197 -8.83 4.79 -8.71
N TYR A 198 -9.34 3.90 -7.84
CA TYR A 198 -10.67 3.31 -7.99
C TYR A 198 -11.78 4.37 -8.05
N LEU A 199 -11.81 5.37 -7.14
CA LEU A 199 -12.80 6.45 -7.20
C LEU A 199 -12.69 7.28 -8.48
N THR A 200 -11.46 7.52 -8.97
CA THR A 200 -11.23 8.23 -10.24
C THR A 200 -11.78 7.44 -11.40
N PHE A 201 -11.49 6.15 -11.46
CA PHE A 201 -12.02 5.25 -12.49
C PHE A 201 -13.55 5.22 -12.48
N ARG A 202 -14.19 5.16 -11.30
CA ARG A 202 -15.64 5.19 -11.15
C ARG A 202 -16.28 6.48 -11.70
N ASN A 203 -15.57 7.60 -11.72
CA ASN A 203 -16.03 8.83 -12.37
C ASN A 203 -16.00 8.74 -13.89
N LEU A 204 -15.05 7.97 -14.45
CA LEU A 204 -14.87 7.82 -15.90
C LEU A 204 -15.79 6.73 -16.46
N GLU A 205 -16.15 5.77 -15.65
CA GLU A 205 -17.03 4.67 -16.01
C GLU A 205 -18.47 5.19 -16.18
N LYS A 206 -19.08 4.92 -17.31
CA LYS A 206 -20.50 5.26 -17.53
C LYS A 206 -21.34 4.49 -16.52
N LYS A 207 -22.24 5.18 -15.80
CA LYS A 207 -23.06 4.68 -14.68
C LYS A 207 -23.83 3.37 -14.94
N GLU A 208 -23.92 2.92 -16.17
CA GLU A 208 -24.83 1.84 -16.59
C GLU A 208 -24.17 0.47 -16.78
N ASN A 209 -22.83 0.37 -16.76
CA ASN A 209 -22.15 -0.91 -16.98
C ASN A 209 -21.04 -1.13 -15.95
N LEU A 210 -21.39 -1.66 -14.78
CA LEU A 210 -20.46 -2.33 -13.89
C LEU A 210 -20.10 -3.69 -14.50
N SER A 211 -19.21 -3.71 -15.49
CA SER A 211 -18.88 -4.92 -16.24
C SER A 211 -17.75 -5.73 -15.63
N SER A 212 -16.98 -5.16 -14.73
CA SER A 212 -15.81 -5.80 -14.13
C SER A 212 -15.90 -5.92 -12.62
N ASP A 213 -15.22 -6.89 -12.05
CA ASP A 213 -14.86 -6.89 -10.64
C ASP A 213 -13.76 -5.86 -10.39
N TYR A 214 -13.68 -5.29 -9.19
CA TYR A 214 -12.64 -4.32 -8.83
C TYR A 214 -11.83 -4.79 -7.64
N LEU A 215 -10.52 -4.76 -7.78
CA LEU A 215 -9.57 -5.07 -6.72
C LEU A 215 -8.69 -3.85 -6.43
N ILE A 216 -8.73 -3.38 -5.21
CA ILE A 216 -7.89 -2.29 -4.73
C ILE A 216 -6.81 -2.89 -3.83
N LEU A 217 -5.55 -2.77 -4.22
CA LEU A 217 -4.41 -3.30 -3.45
C LEU A 217 -4.24 -2.59 -2.11
N ASN A 218 -4.63 -1.30 -2.03
CA ASN A 218 -4.35 -0.40 -0.91
C ASN A 218 -2.85 -0.17 -0.65
N SER A 219 -2.00 -1.10 -1.09
CA SER A 219 -0.55 -1.00 -1.18
C SER A 219 -0.05 -2.09 -2.11
N THR A 220 0.96 -1.79 -2.93
CA THR A 220 1.64 -2.80 -3.77
C THR A 220 2.27 -3.93 -2.96
N ALA A 221 2.54 -3.70 -1.66
CA ALA A 221 2.94 -4.75 -0.73
C ALA A 221 1.92 -5.89 -0.59
N MET A 222 0.66 -5.68 -1.02
CA MET A 222 -0.39 -6.71 -0.97
C MET A 222 -0.48 -7.58 -2.25
N LEU A 223 0.35 -7.37 -3.25
CA LEU A 223 0.35 -8.15 -4.49
C LEU A 223 0.42 -9.66 -4.25
N PHE A 224 1.20 -10.11 -3.26
CA PHE A 224 1.35 -11.53 -2.94
C PHE A 224 0.03 -12.22 -2.55
N LYS A 225 -0.99 -11.46 -2.12
CA LYS A 225 -2.28 -12.01 -1.70
C LYS A 225 -3.24 -12.33 -2.85
N ILE A 226 -2.98 -11.79 -4.02
CA ILE A 226 -3.94 -11.81 -5.12
C ILE A 226 -3.64 -12.88 -6.18
N GLU A 227 -2.49 -13.55 -6.12
CA GLU A 227 -2.03 -14.50 -7.13
C GLU A 227 -3.07 -15.58 -7.45
N GLU A 228 -3.57 -16.30 -6.44
CA GLU A 228 -4.56 -17.37 -6.68
C GLU A 228 -5.91 -16.81 -7.16
N MET A 229 -6.28 -15.62 -6.67
CA MET A 229 -7.53 -14.96 -7.05
C MET A 229 -7.56 -14.61 -8.53
N LEU A 230 -6.44 -14.15 -9.09
CA LEU A 230 -6.37 -13.70 -10.48
C LEU A 230 -6.53 -14.81 -11.51
N LYS A 231 -6.24 -16.06 -11.16
CA LYS A 231 -6.35 -17.22 -12.07
C LYS A 231 -7.78 -17.46 -12.59
N LYS A 232 -8.79 -17.00 -11.87
CA LYS A 232 -10.20 -17.20 -12.25
C LYS A 232 -10.72 -16.23 -13.30
N TYR A 233 -9.99 -15.12 -13.56
CA TYR A 233 -10.45 -14.07 -14.46
C TYR A 233 -9.96 -14.30 -15.89
N ALA A 234 -10.86 -14.08 -16.86
CA ALA A 234 -10.55 -14.17 -18.28
C ALA A 234 -9.74 -12.98 -18.77
N LYS A 235 -9.90 -11.81 -18.11
CA LYS A 235 -9.18 -10.58 -18.45
C LYS A 235 -8.82 -9.79 -17.19
N ILE A 236 -7.59 -9.31 -17.15
CA ILE A 236 -7.04 -8.51 -16.05
C ILE A 236 -6.62 -7.14 -16.60
N SER A 237 -7.14 -6.06 -16.04
CA SER A 237 -6.76 -4.70 -16.39
C SER A 237 -6.04 -4.04 -15.22
N LEU A 238 -4.82 -3.55 -15.43
CA LEU A 238 -3.99 -2.92 -14.40
C LEU A 238 -4.05 -1.41 -14.52
N LEU A 239 -4.53 -0.74 -13.47
CA LEU A 239 -4.63 0.71 -13.36
C LEU A 239 -3.73 1.20 -12.22
N PHE A 240 -2.42 1.11 -12.44
CA PHE A 240 -1.39 1.51 -11.48
C PHE A 240 -0.80 2.86 -11.84
N ASP A 241 -0.19 3.52 -10.86
CA ASP A 241 0.52 4.77 -11.07
C ASP A 241 1.71 4.59 -12.04
N ASN A 242 1.96 5.60 -12.88
CA ASN A 242 3.10 5.61 -13.82
C ASN A 242 4.40 6.00 -13.10
N ASP A 243 4.67 5.36 -11.97
CA ASP A 243 5.93 5.49 -11.23
C ASP A 243 6.69 4.16 -11.20
N SER A 244 7.90 4.16 -10.63
CA SER A 244 8.74 2.96 -10.57
C SER A 244 8.09 1.79 -9.82
N ASN A 245 7.22 2.08 -8.86
CA ASN A 245 6.53 1.09 -8.06
C ASN A 245 5.35 0.47 -8.81
N GLY A 246 4.55 1.29 -9.49
CA GLY A 246 3.46 0.84 -10.35
C GLY A 246 3.98 0.01 -11.53
N GLU A 247 5.07 0.44 -12.18
CA GLU A 247 5.71 -0.32 -13.27
C GLU A 247 6.30 -1.65 -12.77
N PHE A 248 6.90 -1.68 -11.59
CA PHE A 248 7.38 -2.91 -10.97
C PHE A 248 6.23 -3.88 -10.68
N ALA A 249 5.15 -3.39 -10.08
CA ALA A 249 3.96 -4.20 -9.79
C ALA A 249 3.31 -4.75 -11.07
N LYS A 250 3.17 -3.92 -12.11
CA LYS A 250 2.67 -4.29 -13.43
C LYS A 250 3.51 -5.38 -14.07
N SER A 251 4.83 -5.20 -14.13
CA SER A 251 5.77 -6.18 -14.68
C SER A 251 5.64 -7.54 -13.99
N LYS A 252 5.48 -7.56 -12.68
CA LYS A 252 5.28 -8.78 -11.88
C LYS A 252 4.03 -9.54 -12.32
N ILE A 253 2.90 -8.86 -12.45
CA ILE A 253 1.64 -9.49 -12.85
C ILE A 253 1.73 -9.97 -14.30
N GLN A 254 2.23 -9.15 -15.22
CA GLN A 254 2.35 -9.49 -16.65
C GLN A 254 3.28 -10.68 -16.91
N THR A 255 4.27 -10.92 -16.06
CA THR A 255 5.15 -12.09 -16.19
C THR A 255 4.43 -13.39 -15.82
N GLN A 256 3.39 -13.34 -14.98
CA GLN A 256 2.69 -14.53 -14.48
C GLN A 256 1.39 -14.83 -15.23
N TYR A 257 0.76 -13.82 -15.84
CA TYR A 257 -0.56 -13.93 -16.45
C TYR A 257 -0.56 -13.44 -17.88
N ASN A 258 -1.02 -14.29 -18.81
CA ASN A 258 -1.06 -13.99 -20.26
C ASN A 258 -2.30 -13.17 -20.68
N ASN A 259 -3.23 -12.93 -19.77
CA ASN A 259 -4.52 -12.26 -19.99
C ASN A 259 -4.58 -10.84 -19.39
N VAL A 260 -3.43 -10.21 -19.24
CA VAL A 260 -3.26 -8.85 -18.70
C VAL A 260 -3.24 -7.82 -19.83
#